data_4961fe0367ed746bd8cd7df08f130695
#
_entry.id   4961fe0367ed746bd8cd7df08f130695
#
_cell.length_a   1.000
_cell.length_b   1.000
_cell.length_c   1.000
_cell.angle_alpha   90.00
_cell.angle_beta   90.00
_cell.angle_gamma   90.00
#
_symmetry.space_group_name_H-M   'P 1'
#
loop_
_entity.id
_entity.type
_entity.pdbx_description
1 polymer ?
#
loop_
_entity_poly.entity_id
_entity_poly.type
_entity_poly.pdbx_seq_one_letter_code
_entity_poly.pdbx_strand_id
1 'polypeptide(L)'
;MGKDNLKKMELPRVIFGTSGLGNLYVALKEETKRAIVKECVFHSQKPVIFDSAGKYGAGLALESLGKCLKALDVKPDEVLISNKLGWLRTDLKTPEPTFEPGVWRDLKYDAVQKISYEGILECYEQGNQLLGDYKADMVSVHDPDEYMSKAATPVETDKL
;
A
#
# COMPACT_ATOMS: atom_id res chain seq x y z
N MET A 1 9.60 36.39 -11.80
CA MET A 1 9.80 34.94 -11.56
C MET A 1 9.16 34.60 -10.24
N GLY A 2 7.99 33.98 -10.30
CA GLY A 2 7.17 33.69 -9.14
C GLY A 2 7.84 32.63 -8.26
N LYS A 3 8.02 32.95 -6.98
CA LYS A 3 8.22 31.93 -5.97
C LYS A 3 6.85 31.26 -5.80
N ASP A 4 6.71 30.06 -6.33
CA ASP A 4 5.54 29.23 -6.12
C ASP A 4 5.27 29.14 -4.63
N ASN A 5 4.11 29.63 -4.23
CA ASN A 5 3.51 29.33 -2.95
C ASN A 5 3.15 27.83 -2.93
N LEU A 6 4.14 26.99 -2.63
CA LEU A 6 3.87 25.65 -2.12
C LEU A 6 3.08 25.87 -0.84
N LYS A 7 1.75 25.80 -0.95
CA LYS A 7 0.87 25.79 0.20
C LYS A 7 1.39 24.69 1.10
N LYS A 8 1.92 25.06 2.27
CA LYS A 8 2.40 24.12 3.26
C LYS A 8 1.21 23.23 3.62
N MET A 9 1.24 22.00 3.13
CA MET A 9 0.19 21.03 3.42
C MET A 9 0.34 20.64 4.90
N GLU A 10 -0.62 21.00 5.72
CA GLU A 10 -0.66 20.57 7.11
C GLU A 10 -1.20 19.14 7.14
N LEU A 11 -0.31 18.20 7.46
CA LEU A 11 -0.69 16.80 7.62
C LEU A 11 -1.48 16.62 8.93
N PRO A 12 -2.53 15.80 8.95
CA PRO A 12 -3.25 15.46 10.18
C PRO A 12 -2.32 14.71 11.15
N ARG A 13 -2.65 14.76 12.44
CA ARG A 13 -1.86 14.11 13.49
C ARG A 13 -1.96 12.59 13.47
N VAL A 14 -2.95 12.04 12.77
CA VAL A 14 -3.21 10.59 12.70
C VAL A 14 -3.14 10.15 11.25
N ILE A 15 -2.41 9.07 11.01
CA ILE A 15 -2.30 8.35 9.74
C ILE A 15 -2.73 6.92 10.00
N PHE A 16 -3.64 6.39 9.19
CA PHE A 16 -4.19 5.05 9.36
C PHE A 16 -3.42 4.03 8.52
N GLY A 17 -2.76 3.07 9.20
CA GLY A 17 -2.15 1.91 8.54
C GLY A 17 -3.22 0.93 8.04
N THR A 18 -2.98 0.31 6.89
CA THR A 18 -3.95 -0.56 6.21
C THR A 18 -3.55 -2.04 6.17
N SER A 19 -2.52 -2.46 6.88
CA SER A 19 -2.07 -3.87 6.87
C SER A 19 -3.18 -4.86 7.28
N GLY A 20 -4.06 -4.47 8.21
CA GLY A 20 -5.23 -5.26 8.58
C GLY A 20 -6.22 -5.47 7.42
N LEU A 21 -6.35 -4.51 6.49
CA LEU A 21 -7.17 -4.68 5.28
C LEU A 21 -6.54 -5.70 4.31
N GLY A 22 -5.24 -5.94 4.41
CA GLY A 22 -4.50 -6.97 3.69
C GLY A 22 -4.52 -8.34 4.36
N ASN A 23 -5.35 -8.54 5.38
CA ASN A 23 -5.46 -9.80 6.13
C ASN A 23 -4.19 -10.15 6.93
N LEU A 24 -3.52 -9.17 7.52
CA LEU A 24 -2.40 -9.39 8.44
C LEU A 24 -2.87 -10.22 9.64
N TYR A 25 -2.31 -11.42 9.82
CA TYR A 25 -2.59 -12.43 10.84
C TYR A 25 -4.03 -12.97 10.88
N VAL A 26 -5.02 -12.20 10.43
CA VAL A 26 -6.44 -12.57 10.46
C VAL A 26 -7.13 -12.18 9.15
N ALA A 27 -7.83 -13.12 8.54
CA ALA A 27 -8.68 -12.83 7.37
C ALA A 27 -9.94 -12.09 7.85
N LEU A 28 -10.02 -10.80 7.54
CA LEU A 28 -11.19 -9.99 7.87
C LEU A 28 -12.28 -10.10 6.80
N LYS A 29 -13.54 -10.14 7.25
CA LYS A 29 -14.69 -10.04 6.35
C LYS A 29 -14.78 -8.66 5.73
N GLU A 30 -15.34 -8.56 4.53
CA GLU A 30 -15.49 -7.29 3.80
C GLU A 30 -16.32 -6.25 4.58
N GLU A 31 -17.34 -6.69 5.31
CA GLU A 31 -18.14 -5.79 6.17
C GLU A 31 -17.28 -5.18 7.29
N THR A 32 -16.39 -5.98 7.87
CA THR A 32 -15.47 -5.52 8.94
C THR A 32 -14.47 -4.51 8.37
N LYS A 33 -13.87 -4.81 7.21
CA LYS A 33 -12.96 -3.87 6.52
C LYS A 33 -13.64 -2.55 6.22
N ARG A 34 -14.87 -2.61 5.67
CA ARG A 34 -15.65 -1.41 5.39
C ARG A 34 -16.01 -0.61 6.66
N ALA A 35 -16.35 -1.30 7.75
CA ALA A 35 -16.62 -0.64 9.03
C ALA A 35 -15.39 0.08 9.57
N ILE A 36 -14.20 -0.54 9.50
CA ILE A 36 -12.93 0.09 9.89
C ILE A 36 -12.67 1.35 9.06
N VAL A 37 -12.74 1.27 7.73
CA VAL A 37 -12.51 2.42 6.86
C VAL A 37 -13.54 3.52 7.12
N LYS A 38 -14.80 3.15 7.36
CA LYS A 38 -15.87 4.10 7.71
C LYS A 38 -15.51 4.90 8.96
N GLU A 39 -15.09 4.23 10.03
CA GLU A 39 -14.69 4.90 11.28
C GLU A 39 -13.51 5.85 11.06
N CYS A 40 -12.50 5.42 10.28
CA CYS A 40 -11.37 6.28 9.92
C CYS A 40 -11.80 7.55 9.20
N VAL A 41 -12.70 7.43 8.21
CA VAL A 41 -13.12 8.55 7.37
C VAL A 41 -14.05 9.52 8.09
N PHE A 42 -15.06 9.01 8.81
CA PHE A 42 -16.12 9.85 9.36
C PHE A 42 -15.82 10.44 10.74
N HIS A 43 -14.78 9.93 11.42
CA HIS A 43 -14.35 10.43 12.72
C HIS A 43 -13.00 11.16 12.71
N SER A 44 -12.49 11.48 11.52
CA SER A 44 -11.20 12.17 11.37
C SER A 44 -11.33 13.47 10.58
N GLN A 45 -10.39 14.39 10.81
CA GLN A 45 -10.26 15.61 10.02
C GLN A 45 -9.81 15.27 8.61
N LYS A 46 -10.41 15.89 7.62
CA LYS A 46 -10.05 15.75 6.20
C LYS A 46 -8.90 16.67 5.80
N PRO A 47 -8.04 16.26 4.86
CA PRO A 47 -8.03 14.95 4.22
C PRO A 47 -7.60 13.84 5.19
N VAL A 48 -8.23 12.68 5.12
CA VAL A 48 -7.84 11.50 5.90
C VAL A 48 -6.66 10.82 5.22
N ILE A 49 -5.61 10.47 5.97
CA ILE A 49 -4.43 9.82 5.39
C ILE A 49 -4.44 8.32 5.69
N PHE A 50 -4.30 7.52 4.63
CA PHE A 50 -4.07 6.09 4.71
C PHE A 50 -2.66 5.73 4.25
N ASP A 51 -1.97 4.91 5.03
CA ASP A 51 -0.67 4.34 4.68
C ASP A 51 -0.82 2.87 4.31
N SER A 52 -0.44 2.53 3.09
CA SER A 52 -0.61 1.22 2.48
C SER A 52 0.68 0.74 1.80
N ALA A 53 0.64 -0.46 1.26
CA ALA A 53 1.76 -1.05 0.51
C ALA A 53 1.30 -2.14 -0.45
N GLY A 54 2.01 -2.29 -1.56
CA GLY A 54 1.87 -3.44 -2.44
C GLY A 54 2.16 -4.78 -1.76
N LYS A 55 3.05 -4.79 -0.76
CA LYS A 55 3.36 -5.97 0.08
C LYS A 55 2.17 -6.40 0.93
N TYR A 56 1.32 -5.48 1.40
CA TYR A 56 0.25 -5.79 2.35
C TYR A 56 -0.82 -6.70 1.74
N GLY A 57 -0.68 -8.00 2.05
CA GLY A 57 -1.54 -9.05 1.50
C GLY A 57 -1.46 -9.17 -0.02
N ALA A 58 -0.27 -9.03 -0.61
CA ALA A 58 -0.08 -9.01 -2.07
C ALA A 58 -1.00 -7.98 -2.76
N GLY A 59 -1.06 -6.76 -2.22
CA GLY A 59 -1.90 -5.68 -2.73
C GLY A 59 -3.36 -5.73 -2.31
N LEU A 60 -3.78 -6.72 -1.52
CA LEU A 60 -5.16 -6.81 -1.02
C LEU A 60 -5.57 -5.59 -0.19
N ALA A 61 -4.62 -5.00 0.57
CA ALA A 61 -4.90 -3.80 1.35
C ALA A 61 -5.28 -2.60 0.45
N LEU A 62 -4.56 -2.38 -0.65
CA LEU A 62 -4.87 -1.33 -1.62
C LEU A 62 -6.24 -1.57 -2.28
N GLU A 63 -6.48 -2.79 -2.74
CA GLU A 63 -7.74 -3.18 -3.36
C GLU A 63 -8.93 -3.03 -2.40
N SER A 64 -8.80 -3.49 -1.16
CA SER A 64 -9.82 -3.36 -0.12
C SER A 64 -10.07 -1.90 0.24
N LEU A 65 -9.02 -1.09 0.37
CA LEU A 65 -9.14 0.34 0.66
C LEU A 65 -9.94 1.04 -0.44
N GLY A 66 -9.56 0.87 -1.71
CA GLY A 66 -10.27 1.48 -2.84
C GLY A 66 -11.74 1.08 -2.90
N LYS A 67 -12.05 -0.21 -2.73
CA LYS A 67 -13.42 -0.72 -2.67
C LYS A 67 -14.23 -0.13 -1.51
N CYS A 68 -13.63 -0.04 -0.32
CA CYS A 68 -14.30 0.52 0.85
C CYS A 68 -14.58 2.02 0.68
N LEU A 69 -13.61 2.80 0.22
CA LEU A 69 -13.78 4.24 -0.01
C LEU A 69 -14.89 4.50 -1.05
N LYS A 70 -14.89 3.74 -2.15
CA LYS A 70 -15.93 3.83 -3.19
C LYS A 70 -17.33 3.47 -2.64
N ALA A 71 -17.43 2.40 -1.87
CA ALA A 71 -18.69 1.96 -1.27
C ALA A 71 -19.24 2.95 -0.22
N LEU A 72 -18.38 3.80 0.35
CA LEU A 72 -18.72 4.86 1.29
C LEU A 72 -18.95 6.22 0.63
N ASP A 73 -18.90 6.30 -0.69
CA ASP A 73 -19.01 7.54 -1.50
C ASP A 73 -18.02 8.63 -1.09
N VAL A 74 -16.83 8.23 -0.66
CA VAL A 74 -15.74 9.15 -0.30
C VAL A 74 -15.13 9.73 -1.58
N LYS A 75 -14.96 11.04 -1.64
CA LYS A 75 -14.35 11.69 -2.81
C LYS A 75 -12.83 11.58 -2.77
N PRO A 76 -12.14 11.51 -3.94
CA PRO A 76 -10.68 11.44 -3.99
C PRO A 76 -9.95 12.58 -3.26
N ASP A 77 -10.50 13.78 -3.25
CA ASP A 77 -9.94 14.95 -2.56
C ASP A 77 -10.16 14.96 -1.04
N GLU A 78 -10.92 14.02 -0.52
CA GLU A 78 -11.15 13.84 0.91
C GLU A 78 -10.12 12.92 1.59
N VAL A 79 -9.28 12.25 0.80
CA VAL A 79 -8.26 11.31 1.28
C VAL A 79 -6.90 11.57 0.65
N LEU A 80 -5.85 11.21 1.34
CA LEU A 80 -4.48 11.11 0.81
C LEU A 80 -3.99 9.69 1.06
N ILE A 81 -3.43 9.07 0.04
CA ILE A 81 -2.96 7.68 0.10
C ILE A 81 -1.45 7.63 -0.09
N SER A 82 -0.76 7.10 0.91
CA SER A 82 0.65 6.73 0.83
C SER A 82 0.75 5.26 0.43
N ASN A 83 1.53 4.96 -0.61
CA ASN A 83 1.80 3.58 -1.04
C ASN A 83 3.30 3.29 -1.00
N LYS A 84 3.69 2.25 -0.25
CA LYS A 84 5.06 1.75 -0.25
C LYS A 84 5.25 0.81 -1.43
N LEU A 85 6.15 1.18 -2.33
CA LEU A 85 6.49 0.48 -3.57
C LEU A 85 7.63 -0.52 -3.37
N GLY A 86 7.81 -1.43 -4.31
CA GLY A 86 8.88 -2.42 -4.30
C GLY A 86 8.39 -3.86 -4.18
N TRP A 87 7.09 -4.07 -4.04
CA TRP A 87 6.45 -5.39 -4.06
C TRP A 87 5.32 -5.41 -5.08
N LEU A 88 5.39 -6.35 -6.02
CA LEU A 88 4.45 -6.52 -7.10
C LEU A 88 3.59 -7.76 -6.86
N ARG A 89 2.27 -7.63 -6.97
CA ARG A 89 1.33 -8.76 -6.96
C ARG A 89 1.57 -9.65 -8.18
N THR A 90 1.60 -10.96 -7.93
CA THR A 90 1.71 -12.00 -8.97
C THR A 90 0.69 -13.11 -8.73
N ASP A 91 0.57 -14.03 -9.68
CA ASP A 91 -0.30 -15.20 -9.52
C ASP A 91 0.21 -16.11 -8.40
N LEU A 92 -0.71 -16.61 -7.58
CA LEU A 92 -0.43 -17.62 -6.59
C LEU A 92 -0.30 -18.99 -7.28
N LYS A 93 0.92 -19.54 -7.31
CA LYS A 93 1.22 -20.83 -7.95
C LYS A 93 1.47 -21.98 -6.95
N THR A 94 1.44 -21.64 -5.68
CA THR A 94 1.68 -22.55 -4.55
C THR A 94 0.44 -22.59 -3.65
N PRO A 95 0.28 -23.61 -2.78
CA PRO A 95 -0.85 -23.64 -1.84
C PRO A 95 -0.97 -22.42 -0.94
N GLU A 96 0.16 -21.78 -0.63
CA GLU A 96 0.25 -20.55 0.17
C GLU A 96 1.22 -19.54 -0.48
N PRO A 97 1.09 -18.24 -0.19
CA PRO A 97 2.02 -17.23 -0.67
C PRO A 97 3.47 -17.52 -0.29
N THR A 98 4.40 -17.19 -1.17
CA THR A 98 5.84 -17.44 -0.96
C THR A 98 6.53 -16.34 -0.16
N PHE A 99 5.94 -15.14 -0.09
CA PHE A 99 6.44 -14.04 0.73
C PHE A 99 5.81 -14.09 2.13
N GLU A 100 6.61 -13.88 3.16
CA GLU A 100 6.21 -13.85 4.58
C GLU A 100 5.26 -15.01 4.97
N PRO A 101 5.71 -16.28 4.89
CA PRO A 101 4.86 -17.45 5.17
C PRO A 101 4.20 -17.36 6.54
N GLY A 102 2.89 -17.64 6.60
CA GLY A 102 2.12 -17.63 7.83
C GLY A 102 1.76 -16.26 8.41
N VAL A 103 2.13 -15.17 7.74
CA VAL A 103 1.80 -13.79 8.17
C VAL A 103 0.47 -13.33 7.59
N TRP A 104 0.28 -13.50 6.30
CA TRP A 104 -0.92 -13.06 5.58
C TRP A 104 -1.92 -14.20 5.42
N ARG A 105 -3.20 -13.92 5.61
CA ARG A 105 -4.24 -14.95 5.63
C ARG A 105 -5.15 -14.87 4.41
N ASP A 106 -5.57 -16.04 3.90
CA ASP A 106 -6.58 -16.20 2.86
C ASP A 106 -6.30 -15.33 1.61
N LEU A 107 -5.06 -15.36 1.14
CA LEU A 107 -4.64 -14.63 -0.06
C LEU A 107 -4.92 -15.44 -1.32
N LYS A 108 -5.32 -14.72 -2.39
CA LYS A 108 -5.52 -15.27 -3.74
C LYS A 108 -4.33 -15.01 -4.66
N TYR A 109 -3.38 -14.22 -4.20
CA TYR A 109 -2.22 -13.79 -4.96
C TYR A 109 -0.95 -13.96 -4.14
N ASP A 110 0.15 -14.00 -4.84
CA ASP A 110 1.49 -13.92 -4.28
C ASP A 110 2.09 -12.54 -4.53
N ALA A 111 3.26 -12.25 -3.98
CA ALA A 111 3.99 -11.02 -4.24
C ALA A 111 5.48 -11.30 -4.40
N VAL A 112 6.11 -10.54 -5.28
CA VAL A 112 7.56 -10.57 -5.50
C VAL A 112 8.16 -9.20 -5.28
N GLN A 113 9.36 -9.17 -4.69
CA GLN A 113 10.09 -7.93 -4.51
C GLN A 113 10.70 -7.46 -5.84
N LYS A 114 10.43 -6.21 -6.22
CA LYS A 114 10.94 -5.56 -7.43
C LYS A 114 11.39 -4.13 -7.12
N ILE A 115 12.64 -3.98 -6.68
CA ILE A 115 13.29 -2.69 -6.40
C ILE A 115 14.30 -2.42 -7.52
N SER A 116 13.83 -2.19 -8.72
CA SER A 116 14.55 -1.61 -9.85
C SER A 116 13.78 -0.41 -10.35
N TYR A 117 14.32 0.36 -11.25
CA TYR A 117 13.61 1.49 -11.85
C TYR A 117 12.27 1.06 -12.47
N GLU A 118 12.31 0.05 -13.35
CA GLU A 118 11.13 -0.51 -14.00
C GLU A 118 10.18 -1.15 -12.96
N GLY A 119 10.73 -1.89 -12.00
CA GLY A 119 9.96 -2.55 -10.95
C GLY A 119 9.20 -1.57 -10.07
N ILE A 120 9.79 -0.44 -9.72
CA ILE A 120 9.11 0.62 -8.95
C ILE A 120 7.98 1.24 -9.77
N LEU A 121 8.17 1.49 -11.06
CA LEU A 121 7.11 1.99 -11.95
C LEU A 121 5.96 0.97 -12.07
N GLU A 122 6.27 -0.31 -12.29
CA GLU A 122 5.26 -1.38 -12.32
C GLU A 122 4.47 -1.44 -11.00
N CYS A 123 5.14 -1.34 -9.84
CA CYS A 123 4.49 -1.32 -8.54
C CYS A 123 3.57 -0.11 -8.37
N TYR A 124 3.97 1.06 -8.84
CA TYR A 124 3.15 2.26 -8.82
C TYR A 124 1.89 2.13 -9.67
N GLU A 125 2.06 1.68 -10.92
CA GLU A 125 0.94 1.47 -11.84
C GLU A 125 -0.04 0.42 -11.31
N GLN A 126 0.46 -0.73 -10.85
CA GLN A 126 -0.37 -1.78 -10.28
C GLN A 126 -1.09 -1.31 -9.01
N GLY A 127 -0.40 -0.58 -8.13
CA GLY A 127 -1.00 -0.04 -6.91
C GLY A 127 -2.18 0.89 -7.21
N ASN A 128 -2.05 1.77 -8.21
CA ASN A 128 -3.13 2.64 -8.65
C ASN A 128 -4.28 1.88 -9.32
N GLN A 129 -3.99 0.81 -10.07
CA GLN A 129 -5.04 -0.07 -10.62
C GLN A 129 -5.84 -0.76 -9.50
N LEU A 130 -5.16 -1.22 -8.44
CA LEU A 130 -5.81 -1.84 -7.28
C LEU A 130 -6.66 -0.87 -6.47
N LEU A 131 -6.24 0.38 -6.36
CA LEU A 131 -6.99 1.45 -5.70
C LEU A 131 -8.25 1.87 -6.48
N GLY A 132 -8.34 1.55 -7.78
CA GLY A 132 -9.49 1.84 -8.63
C GLY A 132 -9.66 3.32 -8.93
N ASP A 133 -10.67 3.97 -8.35
CA ASP A 133 -10.98 5.38 -8.61
C ASP A 133 -10.03 6.35 -7.85
N TYR A 134 -9.16 5.80 -7.01
CA TYR A 134 -8.18 6.55 -6.20
C TYR A 134 -6.76 6.34 -6.72
N LYS A 135 -5.85 7.19 -6.27
CA LYS A 135 -4.42 7.11 -6.62
C LYS A 135 -3.56 7.34 -5.39
N ALA A 136 -2.34 6.83 -5.43
CA ALA A 136 -1.34 7.16 -4.43
C ALA A 136 -0.87 8.61 -4.63
N ASP A 137 -1.02 9.43 -3.58
CA ASP A 137 -0.56 10.83 -3.52
C ASP A 137 0.89 10.92 -3.06
N MET A 138 1.32 9.95 -2.26
CA MET A 138 2.67 9.83 -1.73
C MET A 138 3.19 8.43 -1.98
N VAL A 139 4.49 8.32 -2.23
CA VAL A 139 5.16 7.02 -2.43
C VAL A 139 6.47 6.96 -1.65
N SER A 140 6.84 5.76 -1.24
CA SER A 140 8.14 5.43 -0.65
C SER A 140 8.58 4.04 -1.11
N VAL A 141 9.84 3.69 -0.91
CA VAL A 141 10.32 2.31 -1.13
C VAL A 141 10.10 1.52 0.16
N HIS A 142 9.51 0.33 0.05
CA HIS A 142 9.18 -0.55 1.17
C HIS A 142 10.38 -1.40 1.53
N ASP A 143 10.83 -1.29 2.78
CA ASP A 143 11.87 -2.12 3.40
C ASP A 143 13.09 -2.33 2.47
N PRO A 144 13.75 -1.25 2.00
CA PRO A 144 14.88 -1.38 1.07
C PRO A 144 16.06 -2.15 1.71
N ASP A 145 16.15 -2.20 3.01
CA ASP A 145 17.11 -2.99 3.77
C ASP A 145 16.93 -4.50 3.56
N GLU A 146 15.70 -5.00 3.41
CA GLU A 146 15.45 -6.40 3.03
C GLU A 146 16.06 -6.73 1.65
N TYR A 147 16.00 -5.78 0.71
CA TYR A 147 16.61 -5.94 -0.61
C TYR A 147 18.13 -5.88 -0.53
N MET A 148 18.66 -4.89 0.17
CA MET A 148 20.10 -4.67 0.37
C MET A 148 20.76 -5.83 1.12
N SER A 149 20.05 -6.50 2.02
CA SER A 149 20.56 -7.64 2.79
C SER A 149 20.91 -8.87 1.93
N LYS A 150 20.47 -8.90 0.65
CA LYS A 150 20.82 -9.95 -0.31
C LYS A 150 22.25 -9.81 -0.84
N ALA A 151 22.87 -8.66 -0.68
CA ALA A 151 24.25 -8.45 -1.07
C ALA A 151 25.21 -9.21 -0.12
N ALA A 152 26.13 -9.99 -0.68
CA ALA A 152 27.15 -10.71 0.10
C ALA A 152 28.32 -9.80 0.51
N THR A 153 28.51 -8.66 -0.15
CA THR A 153 29.61 -7.73 0.09
C THR A 153 29.16 -6.26 0.00
N PRO A 154 29.88 -5.31 0.63
CA PRO A 154 29.60 -3.88 0.45
C PRO A 154 29.65 -3.41 -1.00
N VAL A 155 30.51 -4.01 -1.83
CA VAL A 155 30.61 -3.69 -3.27
C VAL A 155 29.38 -4.13 -4.04
N GLU A 156 28.73 -5.22 -3.63
CA GLU A 156 27.45 -5.67 -4.22
C GLU A 156 26.30 -4.78 -3.76
N THR A 157 26.33 -4.30 -2.53
CA THR A 157 25.36 -3.35 -2.00
C THR A 157 25.28 -2.08 -2.87
N ASP A 158 26.44 -1.57 -3.31
CA ASP A 158 26.52 -0.38 -4.17
C ASP A 158 25.98 -0.61 -5.60
N LYS A 159 25.70 -1.87 -5.98
CA LYS A 159 25.19 -2.26 -7.30
C LYS A 159 23.69 -2.63 -7.29
N LEU A 160 23.10 -2.80 -6.13
CA LEU A 160 21.68 -3.05 -5.96
C LEU A 160 20.88 -1.74 -5.98
#